data_49224295c610ff579d32d27179506450
#
_entry.id   49224295c610ff579d32d27179506450
#
_cell.length_a   1.000
_cell.length_b   1.000
_cell.length_c   1.000
_cell.angle_alpha   90.00
_cell.angle_beta   90.00
_cell.angle_gamma   90.00
#
_symmetry.space_group_name_H-M   'P 1'
#
loop_
_entity.id
_entity.type
_entity.pdbx_description
1 polymer ?
#
loop_
_entity_poly.entity_id
_entity_poly.type
_entity_poly.pdbx_seq_one_letter_code
_entity_poly.pdbx_strand_id
1 'polypeptide(L)'
;RASAITDADLQAKVDALMQDITAQGNRIAEHMDIRDMKRYRGLIKDFLNEVVYRSHKFSRENFLDRRGRHRVYGIIRLIDSNLDELASELVEDEKDHLSILARIGEIRGLLLDILT
;
A
#
# COMPACT_ATOMS: atom_id res chain seq x y z
N ARG A 1 18.84 1.31 -22.27
CA ARG A 1 19.33 0.43 -21.27
C ARG A 1 18.35 0.36 -20.08
N ALA A 2 18.51 -0.68 -19.30
CA ALA A 2 17.59 -0.96 -18.21
C ALA A 2 17.45 0.20 -17.23
N SER A 3 18.46 1.02 -17.16
CA SER A 3 18.48 2.21 -16.32
C SER A 3 17.79 3.41 -16.94
N ALA A 4 17.01 3.21 -17.99
CA ALA A 4 16.24 4.29 -18.61
C ALA A 4 15.22 4.89 -17.64
N ILE A 5 14.78 4.11 -16.65
CA ILE A 5 13.89 4.63 -15.62
C ILE A 5 14.74 5.38 -14.60
N THR A 6 14.57 6.68 -14.55
CA THR A 6 15.27 7.55 -13.60
C THR A 6 14.61 7.52 -12.23
N ASP A 7 15.32 7.96 -11.20
CA ASP A 7 14.74 8.11 -9.87
C ASP A 7 13.55 9.08 -9.89
N ALA A 8 13.61 10.12 -10.73
CA ALA A 8 12.51 11.07 -10.86
C ALA A 8 11.28 10.40 -11.46
N ASP A 9 11.45 9.55 -12.47
CA ASP A 9 10.35 8.82 -13.10
C ASP A 9 9.71 7.84 -12.12
N LEU A 10 10.54 7.14 -11.37
CA LEU A 10 10.06 6.22 -10.34
C LEU A 10 9.29 6.96 -9.26
N GLN A 11 9.82 8.09 -8.81
CA GLN A 11 9.17 8.91 -7.79
C GLN A 11 7.82 9.41 -8.27
N ALA A 12 7.75 9.88 -9.52
CA ALA A 12 6.48 10.36 -10.10
C ALA A 12 5.45 9.23 -10.15
N LYS A 13 5.87 8.02 -10.51
CA LYS A 13 4.97 6.86 -10.57
C LYS A 13 4.49 6.46 -9.18
N VAL A 14 5.39 6.44 -8.21
CA VAL A 14 5.05 6.11 -6.82
C VAL A 14 4.08 7.15 -6.25
N ASP A 15 4.32 8.43 -6.53
CA ASP A 15 3.43 9.50 -6.08
C ASP A 15 2.04 9.36 -6.68
N ALA A 16 1.97 9.03 -7.98
CA ALA A 16 0.68 8.82 -8.66
C ALA A 16 -0.08 7.65 -8.06
N LEU A 17 0.61 6.54 -7.78
CA LEU A 17 0.01 5.37 -7.14
C LEU A 17 -0.49 5.71 -5.74
N MET A 18 0.29 6.46 -4.97
CA MET A 18 -0.12 6.87 -3.63
C MET A 18 -1.36 7.75 -3.66
N GLN A 19 -1.46 8.65 -4.64
CA GLN A 19 -2.66 9.47 -4.84
C GLN A 19 -3.88 8.60 -5.17
N ASP A 20 -3.71 7.63 -6.05
CA ASP A 20 -4.79 6.72 -6.42
C ASP A 20 -5.23 5.85 -5.24
N ILE A 21 -4.28 5.36 -4.46
CA ILE A 21 -4.56 4.58 -3.25
C ILE A 21 -5.33 5.43 -2.25
N THR A 22 -4.91 6.68 -2.04
CA THR A 22 -5.59 7.59 -1.13
C THR A 22 -7.02 7.87 -1.59
N ALA A 23 -7.20 8.14 -2.88
CA ALA A 23 -8.54 8.38 -3.45
C ALA A 23 -9.43 7.14 -3.30
N GLN A 24 -8.91 5.96 -3.58
CA GLN A 24 -9.67 4.73 -3.46
C GLN A 24 -10.00 4.41 -1.99
N GLY A 25 -9.07 4.66 -1.08
CA GLY A 25 -9.31 4.53 0.35
C GLY A 25 -10.43 5.45 0.82
N ASN A 26 -10.44 6.70 0.37
CA ASN A 26 -11.50 7.65 0.69
C ASN A 26 -12.85 7.17 0.16
N ARG A 27 -12.86 6.60 -1.03
CA ARG A 27 -14.09 6.02 -1.61
C ARG A 27 -14.61 4.86 -0.74
N ILE A 28 -13.73 3.98 -0.29
CA ILE A 28 -14.11 2.88 0.60
C ILE A 28 -14.68 3.42 1.91
N ALA A 29 -14.04 4.43 2.49
CA ALA A 29 -14.51 5.04 3.73
C ALA A 29 -15.89 5.69 3.57
N GLU A 30 -16.14 6.29 2.42
CA GLU A 30 -17.41 6.96 2.12
C GLU A 30 -18.53 5.99 1.83
N HIS A 31 -18.28 5.01 0.95
CA HIS A 31 -19.32 4.09 0.46
C HIS A 31 -19.41 2.79 1.25
N MET A 32 -18.32 2.38 1.89
CA MET A 32 -18.23 1.14 2.68
C MET A 32 -18.72 -0.08 1.89
N ASP A 33 -18.28 -0.18 0.64
CA ASP A 33 -18.69 -1.23 -0.30
C ASP A 33 -17.53 -2.19 -0.52
N ILE A 34 -17.74 -3.47 -0.22
CA ILE A 34 -16.71 -4.51 -0.38
C ILE A 34 -16.21 -4.62 -1.82
N ARG A 35 -17.03 -4.27 -2.80
CA ARG A 35 -16.64 -4.36 -4.21
C ARG A 35 -15.47 -3.42 -4.55
N ASP A 36 -15.29 -2.35 -3.79
CA ASP A 36 -14.19 -1.41 -3.99
C ASP A 36 -12.84 -1.96 -3.52
N MET A 37 -12.82 -3.07 -2.79
CA MET A 37 -11.59 -3.68 -2.29
C MET A 37 -10.69 -4.23 -3.40
N LYS A 38 -11.28 -4.73 -4.48
CA LYS A 38 -10.49 -5.30 -5.58
C LYS A 38 -9.53 -4.26 -6.17
N ARG A 39 -10.04 -3.07 -6.45
CA ARG A 39 -9.22 -1.97 -6.97
C ARG A 39 -8.20 -1.51 -5.94
N TYR A 40 -8.62 -1.41 -4.69
CA TYR A 40 -7.74 -0.98 -3.60
C TYR A 40 -6.54 -1.93 -3.45
N ARG A 41 -6.81 -3.24 -3.39
CA ARG A 41 -5.75 -4.25 -3.33
C ARG A 41 -4.83 -4.20 -4.55
N GLY A 42 -5.41 -4.01 -5.73
CA GLY A 42 -4.64 -3.91 -6.98
C GLY A 42 -3.69 -2.74 -6.99
N LEU A 43 -4.16 -1.57 -6.55
CA LEU A 43 -3.33 -0.36 -6.46
C LEU A 43 -2.18 -0.54 -5.46
N ILE A 44 -2.46 -1.15 -4.32
CA ILE A 44 -1.44 -1.42 -3.31
C ILE A 44 -0.40 -2.42 -3.84
N LYS A 45 -0.85 -3.45 -4.53
CA LYS A 45 0.05 -4.42 -5.16
C LYS A 45 0.96 -3.73 -6.18
N ASP A 46 0.42 -2.85 -7.01
CA ASP A 46 1.20 -2.09 -7.98
C ASP A 46 2.23 -1.21 -7.30
N PHE A 47 1.83 -0.53 -6.21
CA PHE A 47 2.72 0.28 -5.40
C PHE A 47 3.89 -0.57 -4.86
N LEU A 48 3.59 -1.72 -4.26
CA LEU A 48 4.60 -2.60 -3.70
C LEU A 48 5.54 -3.13 -4.78
N ASN A 49 5.01 -3.48 -5.94
CA ASN A 49 5.83 -3.93 -7.06
C ASN A 49 6.81 -2.86 -7.51
N GLU A 50 6.37 -1.61 -7.60
CA GLU A 50 7.24 -0.51 -8.02
C GLU A 50 8.29 -0.19 -6.98
N VAL A 51 7.92 -0.12 -5.71
CA VAL A 51 8.82 0.32 -4.64
C VAL A 51 9.76 -0.81 -4.24
N VAL A 52 9.25 -2.02 -4.05
CA VAL A 52 10.00 -3.11 -3.43
C VAL A 52 10.78 -3.91 -4.47
N TYR A 53 10.14 -4.23 -5.60
CA TYR A 53 10.70 -5.19 -6.54
C TYR A 53 11.37 -4.56 -7.76
N ARG A 54 11.02 -3.32 -8.09
CA ARG A 54 11.55 -2.64 -9.28
C ARG A 54 12.48 -1.49 -8.98
N SER A 55 12.43 -0.93 -7.78
CA SER A 55 13.35 0.13 -7.40
C SER A 55 14.75 -0.41 -7.16
N HIS A 56 15.69 -0.01 -8.00
CA HIS A 56 17.08 -0.41 -7.88
C HIS A 56 17.69 0.08 -6.57
N LYS A 57 17.42 1.33 -6.23
CA LYS A 57 17.90 1.92 -4.98
C LYS A 57 17.35 1.18 -3.77
N PHE A 58 16.05 0.94 -3.76
CA PHE A 58 15.40 0.24 -2.66
C PHE A 58 15.98 -1.17 -2.49
N SER A 59 16.13 -1.92 -3.59
CA SER A 59 16.67 -3.27 -3.55
C SER A 59 18.08 -3.29 -2.99
N ARG A 60 18.94 -2.35 -3.41
CA ARG A 60 20.31 -2.32 -2.95
C ARG A 60 20.45 -1.90 -1.51
N GLU A 61 19.74 -0.85 -1.11
CA GLU A 61 19.90 -0.27 0.22
C GLU A 61 19.12 -1.02 1.30
N ASN A 62 18.00 -1.64 0.93
CA ASN A 62 17.09 -2.25 1.90
C ASN A 62 17.05 -3.77 1.83
N PHE A 63 17.21 -4.37 0.63
CA PHE A 63 17.09 -5.81 0.49
C PHE A 63 18.42 -6.56 0.62
N LEU A 64 19.54 -5.89 0.42
CA LEU A 64 20.83 -6.51 0.70
C LEU A 64 21.11 -6.59 2.19
N ASP A 65 20.57 -5.63 2.95
CA ASP A 65 20.62 -5.64 4.40
C ASP A 65 19.55 -6.58 4.95
N ARG A 66 19.97 -7.56 5.72
CA ARG A 66 19.09 -8.53 6.33
C ARG A 66 17.99 -7.88 7.18
N ARG A 67 18.34 -6.85 7.96
CA ARG A 67 17.39 -6.12 8.78
C ARG A 67 16.38 -5.37 7.91
N GLY A 68 16.87 -4.75 6.83
CA GLY A 68 16.00 -4.06 5.88
C GLY A 68 14.98 -4.98 5.26
N ARG A 69 15.40 -6.19 4.86
CA ARG A 69 14.47 -7.20 4.32
C ARG A 69 13.42 -7.60 5.33
N HIS A 70 13.82 -7.89 6.55
CA HIS A 70 12.88 -8.27 7.61
C HIS A 70 11.89 -7.16 7.90
N ARG A 71 12.39 -5.92 7.95
CA ARG A 71 11.54 -4.75 8.17
C ARG A 71 10.48 -4.63 7.08
N VAL A 72 10.89 -4.70 5.83
CA VAL A 72 9.98 -4.55 4.68
C VAL A 72 8.98 -5.68 4.63
N TYR A 73 9.41 -6.92 4.79
CA TYR A 73 8.50 -8.06 4.81
C TYR A 73 7.51 -7.98 5.97
N GLY A 74 7.96 -7.49 7.12
CA GLY A 74 7.09 -7.27 8.27
C GLY A 74 5.99 -6.25 7.97
N ILE A 75 6.36 -5.14 7.31
CA ILE A 75 5.39 -4.12 6.92
C ILE A 75 4.40 -4.67 5.89
N ILE A 76 4.88 -5.40 4.88
CA ILE A 76 4.01 -6.00 3.86
C ILE A 76 3.01 -6.95 4.53
N ARG A 77 3.45 -7.73 5.49
CA ARG A 77 2.59 -8.65 6.22
C ARG A 77 1.50 -7.91 7.00
N LEU A 78 1.87 -6.78 7.62
CA LEU A 78 0.90 -5.94 8.31
C LEU A 78 -0.09 -5.30 7.36
N ILE A 79 0.36 -4.90 6.16
CA ILE A 79 -0.54 -4.38 5.13
C ILE A 79 -1.55 -5.45 4.75
N ASP A 80 -1.11 -6.67 4.48
CA ASP A 80 -2.00 -7.78 4.12
C ASP A 80 -3.01 -8.06 5.22
N SER A 81 -2.56 -8.10 6.47
CA SER A 81 -3.42 -8.29 7.63
C SER A 81 -4.50 -7.21 7.71
N ASN A 82 -4.10 -5.97 7.54
CA ASN A 82 -5.02 -4.84 7.60
C ASN A 82 -6.00 -4.83 6.43
N LEU A 83 -5.57 -5.25 5.24
CA LEU A 83 -6.48 -5.40 4.11
C LEU A 83 -7.52 -6.49 4.37
N ASP A 84 -7.13 -7.60 4.96
CA ASP A 84 -8.06 -8.67 5.32
C ASP A 84 -9.05 -8.20 6.39
N GLU A 85 -8.58 -7.48 7.39
CA GLU A 85 -9.44 -6.92 8.43
C GLU A 85 -10.43 -5.90 7.84
N LEU A 86 -9.95 -5.05 6.94
CA LEU A 86 -10.81 -4.09 6.25
C LEU A 86 -11.91 -4.80 5.48
N ALA A 87 -11.57 -5.84 4.74
CA ALA A 87 -12.55 -6.62 3.99
C ALA A 87 -13.59 -7.24 4.93
N SER A 88 -13.15 -7.77 6.07
CA SER A 88 -14.05 -8.33 7.09
C SER A 88 -15.02 -7.29 7.62
N GLU A 89 -14.52 -6.07 7.90
CA GLU A 89 -15.38 -4.99 8.39
C GLU A 89 -16.40 -4.57 7.34
N LEU A 90 -16.04 -4.62 6.07
CA LEU A 90 -16.93 -4.18 4.98
C LEU A 90 -18.07 -5.16 4.69
N VAL A 91 -17.97 -6.42 5.13
CA VAL A 91 -19.05 -7.41 4.93
C VAL A 91 -19.94 -7.54 6.16
N GLU A 92 -19.66 -6.82 7.24
CA GLU A 92 -20.53 -6.80 8.41
C GLU A 92 -21.87 -6.13 8.10
N ASP A 93 -22.95 -6.61 8.73
CA ASP A 93 -24.27 -6.01 8.56
C ASP A 93 -24.29 -4.58 9.11
N GLU A 94 -23.68 -4.37 10.26
CA GLU A 94 -23.52 -3.03 10.83
C GLU A 94 -22.06 -2.62 10.73
N LYS A 95 -21.81 -1.65 9.87
CA LYS A 95 -20.45 -1.19 9.61
C LYS A 95 -20.09 -0.03 10.54
N ASP A 96 -18.90 -0.10 11.10
CA ASP A 96 -18.35 0.97 11.93
C ASP A 96 -17.49 1.88 11.06
N HIS A 97 -18.05 3.03 10.69
CA HIS A 97 -17.38 3.98 9.80
C HIS A 97 -16.04 4.47 10.38
N LEU A 98 -15.98 4.74 11.67
CA LEU A 98 -14.73 5.22 12.28
C LEU A 98 -13.66 4.14 12.29
N SER A 99 -14.04 2.88 12.53
CA SER A 99 -13.11 1.77 12.48
C SER A 99 -12.56 1.56 11.07
N ILE A 100 -13.44 1.63 10.07
CA ILE A 100 -13.06 1.51 8.65
C ILE A 100 -12.08 2.63 8.27
N LEU A 101 -12.40 3.86 8.65
CA LEU A 101 -11.54 5.01 8.38
C LEU A 101 -10.18 4.87 9.05
N ALA A 102 -10.15 4.41 10.30
CA ALA A 102 -8.90 4.18 11.03
C ALA A 102 -8.05 3.09 10.37
N ARG A 103 -8.70 2.04 9.87
CA ARG A 103 -8.01 0.95 9.18
C ARG A 103 -7.35 1.43 7.88
N ILE A 104 -8.07 2.25 7.12
CA ILE A 104 -7.53 2.85 5.90
C ILE A 104 -6.34 3.75 6.21
N GLY A 105 -6.43 4.53 7.28
CA GLY A 105 -5.31 5.36 7.76
C GLY A 105 -4.09 4.53 8.16
N GLU A 106 -4.31 3.40 8.81
CA GLU A 106 -3.24 2.47 9.19
C GLU A 106 -2.53 1.92 7.95
N ILE A 107 -3.28 1.51 6.96
CA ILE A 107 -2.71 0.99 5.70
C ILE A 107 -1.88 2.08 5.02
N ARG A 108 -2.38 3.29 4.95
CA ARG A 108 -1.66 4.42 4.37
C ARG A 108 -0.34 4.67 5.10
N GLY A 109 -0.38 4.66 6.43
CA GLY A 109 0.81 4.82 7.25
C GLY A 109 1.86 3.75 6.99
N LEU A 110 1.43 2.50 6.83
CA LEU A 110 2.33 1.38 6.53
C LEU A 110 2.98 1.54 5.16
N LEU A 111 2.23 2.00 4.16
CA LEU A 111 2.78 2.27 2.83
C LEU A 111 3.83 3.38 2.88
N LEU A 112 3.58 4.43 3.66
CA LEU A 112 4.55 5.51 3.85
C LEU A 112 5.80 5.01 4.58
N ASP A 113 5.65 4.09 5.52
CA ASP A 113 6.77 3.50 6.26
C ASP A 113 7.73 2.75 5.32
N ILE A 114 7.20 2.12 4.28
CA ILE A 114 8.06 1.45 3.29
C ILE A 114 8.95 2.45 2.57
N LEU A 115 8.45 3.65 2.33
CA LEU A 115 9.21 4.70 1.62
C LEU A 115 10.32 5.32 2.45
N THR A 116 10.28 5.15 3.76
CA THR A 116 11.32 5.68 4.65
C THR A 116 12.30 4.58 5.03
#